data_f6327a1fed28590752f9cdbbc81e3c64
#
_entry.id   f6327a1fed28590752f9cdbbc81e3c64
#
_cell.length_a   1.000
_cell.length_b   1.000
_cell.length_c   1.000
_cell.angle_alpha   90.00
_cell.angle_beta   90.00
_cell.angle_gamma   90.00
#
_symmetry.space_group_name_H-M   'P 1'
#
loop_
_entity.id
_entity.type
_entity.pdbx_description
1 polymer ?
#
loop_
_entity_poly.entity_id
_entity_poly.type
_entity_poly.pdbx_seq_one_letter_code
_entity_poly.pdbx_strand_id
1 'polypeptide(L)'
;PYPTLFPYTTLFRSMFAAGDFDVASVVFNRFKSAMTQTVTRQQLIPPPTPEAGETAAPATMGGAVYEFEPDEAEILADLLPRNLTVQIFRVLLENAASFYGSQMTAMDSAARNAGDVIKKLTLQMNRSRQASITKELIEIISGAEAV
;
A
#
# COMPACT_ATOMS: atom_id res chain seq x y z
N PRO A 1 -15.35 15.29 3.37
CA PRO A 1 -14.90 15.41 4.74
C PRO A 1 -14.66 14.01 5.28
N TYR A 2 -13.51 13.79 5.89
CA TYR A 2 -13.09 12.48 6.43
C TYR A 2 -13.32 12.49 7.94
N PRO A 3 -14.53 12.13 8.42
CA PRO A 3 -14.89 12.27 9.84
C PRO A 3 -14.10 11.34 10.77
N THR A 4 -13.43 10.33 10.22
CA THR A 4 -12.69 9.33 11.00
C THR A 4 -11.26 9.75 11.37
N LEU A 5 -10.67 10.74 10.71
CA LEU A 5 -9.32 11.20 11.04
C LEU A 5 -9.30 12.20 12.21
N PHE A 6 -10.34 12.98 12.36
CA PHE A 6 -10.44 14.03 13.37
C PHE A 6 -10.30 13.53 14.82
N PRO A 7 -10.99 12.42 15.24
CA PRO A 7 -10.87 11.95 16.61
C PRO A 7 -9.48 11.45 16.95
N TYR A 8 -8.78 10.79 16.02
CA TYR A 8 -7.43 10.26 16.26
C TYR A 8 -6.37 11.35 16.38
N THR A 9 -6.41 12.37 15.53
CA THR A 9 -5.48 13.50 15.62
C THR A 9 -5.70 14.34 16.88
N THR A 10 -6.94 14.52 17.30
CA THR A 10 -7.29 15.22 18.54
C THR A 10 -6.84 14.43 19.77
N LEU A 11 -7.09 13.11 19.78
CA LEU A 11 -6.64 12.21 20.84
C LEU A 11 -5.11 12.24 20.96
N PHE A 12 -4.41 12.15 19.84
CA PHE A 12 -2.95 12.15 19.79
C PHE A 12 -2.37 13.47 20.34
N ARG A 13 -2.98 14.60 20.01
CA ARG A 13 -2.60 15.90 20.55
C ARG A 13 -2.84 16.01 22.06
N SER A 14 -3.99 15.53 22.54
CA SER A 14 -4.32 15.57 23.96
C SER A 14 -3.36 14.70 24.80
N MET A 15 -3.00 13.53 24.30
CA MET A 15 -2.02 12.65 24.96
C MET A 15 -0.62 13.27 24.98
N PHE A 16 -0.20 13.91 23.89
CA PHE A 16 1.07 14.64 23.86
C PHE A 16 1.07 15.84 24.83
N ALA A 17 -0.02 16.60 24.87
CA ALA A 17 -0.17 17.71 25.80
C ALA A 17 -0.22 17.27 27.27
N ALA A 18 -0.71 16.03 27.52
CA ALA A 18 -0.70 15.41 28.85
C ALA A 18 0.68 14.86 29.25
N GLY A 19 1.64 14.81 28.32
CA GLY A 19 2.98 14.26 28.57
C GLY A 19 3.04 12.74 28.62
N ASP A 20 2.08 12.06 28.00
CA ASP A 20 2.00 10.59 28.00
C ASP A 20 3.11 9.95 27.13
N PHE A 21 3.69 10.69 26.21
CA PHE A 21 4.80 10.26 25.36
C PHE A 21 5.63 11.43 24.83
N ASP A 22 6.91 11.19 24.58
CA ASP A 22 7.87 12.17 24.03
C ASP A 22 8.10 11.96 22.53
N VAL A 23 8.01 10.72 22.07
CA VAL A 23 8.31 10.35 20.68
C VAL A 23 7.16 9.56 20.08
N ALA A 24 6.71 9.98 18.92
CA ALA A 24 5.74 9.28 18.14
C ALA A 24 6.27 8.93 16.74
N SER A 25 6.11 7.68 16.37
CA SER A 25 6.50 7.18 15.04
C SER A 25 5.34 6.41 14.42
N VAL A 26 5.18 6.52 13.12
CA VAL A 26 4.23 5.74 12.34
C VAL A 26 4.96 4.73 11.48
N VAL A 27 4.43 3.51 11.41
CA VAL A 27 4.92 2.45 10.53
C VAL A 27 3.84 2.15 9.50
N PHE A 28 4.19 2.19 8.24
CA PHE A 28 3.27 2.01 7.12
C PHE A 28 3.97 1.44 5.89
N ASN A 29 3.18 0.97 4.94
CA ASN A 29 3.68 0.53 3.65
C ASN A 29 3.73 1.71 2.68
N ARG A 30 4.94 2.13 2.35
CA ARG A 30 5.17 3.16 1.34
C ARG A 30 4.97 2.57 -0.05
N PHE A 31 4.10 3.19 -0.82
CA PHE A 31 3.82 2.78 -2.19
C PHE A 31 4.89 3.30 -3.15
N LYS A 32 5.64 2.40 -3.80
CA LYS A 32 6.54 2.73 -4.90
C LYS A 32 5.94 2.36 -6.25
N SER A 33 5.37 1.16 -6.32
CA SER A 33 4.69 0.64 -7.51
C SER A 33 3.71 -0.47 -7.09
N ALA A 34 2.84 -0.91 -7.99
CA ALA A 34 1.94 -2.03 -7.73
C ALA A 34 2.69 -3.32 -7.33
N MET A 35 3.93 -3.50 -7.81
CA MET A 35 4.76 -4.66 -7.51
C MET A 35 5.68 -4.46 -6.30
N THR A 36 5.93 -3.22 -5.89
CA THR A 36 6.94 -2.93 -4.87
C THR A 36 6.37 -1.99 -3.82
N GLN A 37 6.24 -2.48 -2.62
CA GLN A 37 5.90 -1.73 -1.42
C GLN A 37 7.04 -1.89 -0.40
N THR A 38 7.29 -0.84 0.36
CA THR A 38 8.38 -0.83 1.34
C THR A 38 7.83 -0.45 2.71
N VAL A 39 8.03 -1.31 3.70
CA VAL A 39 7.71 -0.95 5.09
C VAL A 39 8.62 0.20 5.50
N THR A 40 8.02 1.30 5.91
CA THR A 40 8.73 2.53 6.30
C THR A 40 8.28 2.95 7.68
N ARG A 41 9.25 3.30 8.52
CA ARG A 41 9.02 3.97 9.79
C ARG A 41 9.32 5.45 9.60
N GLN A 42 8.36 6.29 9.95
CA GLN A 42 8.49 7.75 9.93
C GLN A 42 8.22 8.31 11.31
N GLN A 43 9.11 9.15 11.81
CA GLN A 43 8.89 9.87 13.04
C GLN A 43 7.96 11.07 12.77
N LEU A 44 6.97 11.24 13.63
CA LEU A 44 6.00 12.34 13.56
C LEU A 44 6.31 13.40 14.62
N ILE A 45 6.65 12.97 15.84
CA ILE A 45 6.96 13.84 16.98
C ILE A 45 8.25 13.35 17.64
N PRO A 46 9.22 14.23 17.92
CA PRO A 46 9.34 15.56 17.35
C PRO A 46 9.50 15.51 15.82
N PRO A 47 9.14 16.59 15.10
CA PRO A 47 9.38 16.63 13.66
C PRO A 47 10.90 16.49 13.41
N PRO A 48 11.32 15.71 12.39
CA PRO A 48 12.73 15.59 12.07
C PRO A 48 13.26 16.97 11.70
N THR A 49 14.12 17.51 12.53
CA THR A 49 14.89 18.69 12.18
C THR A 49 15.89 18.30 11.09
N PRO A 50 15.98 19.03 9.97
CA PRO A 50 17.06 18.79 9.02
C PRO A 50 18.38 18.88 9.77
N GLU A 51 19.21 17.81 9.67
CA GLU A 51 20.53 17.83 10.24
C GLU A 51 21.29 19.04 9.66
N ALA A 52 22.10 19.69 10.48
CA ALA A 52 22.80 20.93 10.16
C ALA A 52 23.75 20.87 8.93
N GLY A 53 23.78 19.74 8.22
CA GLY A 53 24.51 19.53 6.96
C GLY A 53 23.62 19.56 5.70
N GLU A 54 22.32 19.41 5.86
CA GLU A 54 21.31 19.55 4.78
C GLU A 54 20.48 20.82 4.94
N THR A 55 20.97 21.77 5.71
CA THR A 55 20.49 23.12 5.56
C THR A 55 20.72 23.50 4.11
N ALA A 56 19.69 23.32 3.30
CA ALA A 56 19.47 24.30 2.29
C ALA A 56 19.68 25.63 3.02
N ALA A 57 20.82 26.26 2.77
CA ALA A 57 21.05 27.65 3.15
C ALA A 57 19.73 28.33 2.84
N PRO A 58 19.16 29.13 3.76
CA PRO A 58 17.90 29.78 3.47
C PRO A 58 18.06 30.28 2.08
N ALA A 59 17.21 29.79 1.17
CA ALA A 59 17.33 30.19 -0.22
C ALA A 59 17.12 31.69 -0.17
N THR A 60 18.23 32.38 0.05
CA THR A 60 18.33 33.82 -0.05
C THR A 60 18.11 34.08 -1.53
N MET A 61 16.82 34.02 -1.91
CA MET A 61 16.40 34.53 -3.19
C MET A 61 16.75 36.02 -3.20
N GLY A 62 18.02 36.32 -3.54
CA GLY A 62 18.45 37.68 -3.78
C GLY A 62 18.41 38.63 -2.59
N GLY A 63 18.56 38.16 -1.34
CA GLY A 63 18.55 39.03 -0.15
C GLY A 63 17.18 39.56 0.25
N ALA A 64 16.10 38.91 -0.19
CA ALA A 64 14.75 39.25 0.25
C ALA A 64 14.61 39.01 1.77
N VAL A 65 14.17 40.03 2.49
CA VAL A 65 13.76 39.92 3.90
C VAL A 65 12.32 39.51 3.91
N TYR A 66 12.02 38.34 4.54
CA TYR A 66 10.64 37.90 4.71
C TYR A 66 10.06 38.58 5.94
N GLU A 67 8.93 39.23 5.76
CA GLU A 67 8.12 39.83 6.81
C GLU A 67 6.92 38.92 7.04
N PHE A 68 6.68 38.50 8.30
CA PHE A 68 5.59 37.59 8.65
C PHE A 68 4.43 38.38 9.28
N GLU A 69 3.23 38.17 8.78
CA GLU A 69 1.98 38.65 9.36
C GLU A 69 0.99 37.46 9.51
N PRO A 70 0.46 37.17 10.69
CA PRO A 70 0.82 37.66 12.02
C PRO A 70 2.20 37.16 12.48
N ASP A 71 2.49 37.25 13.77
CA ASP A 71 3.78 36.86 14.35
C ASP A 71 4.18 35.40 14.01
N GLU A 72 5.49 35.16 13.82
CA GLU A 72 6.04 33.89 13.43
C GLU A 72 5.62 32.75 14.38
N ALA A 73 5.57 33.02 15.69
CA ALA A 73 5.14 32.05 16.69
C ALA A 73 3.66 31.64 16.55
N GLU A 74 2.79 32.56 16.20
CA GLU A 74 1.38 32.30 15.97
C GLU A 74 1.17 31.46 14.71
N ILE A 75 1.89 31.77 13.64
CA ILE A 75 1.87 30.98 12.40
C ILE A 75 2.33 29.55 12.66
N LEU A 76 3.41 29.35 13.40
CA LEU A 76 3.93 28.02 13.73
C LEU A 76 2.95 27.22 14.59
N ALA A 77 2.26 27.87 15.54
CA ALA A 77 1.27 27.22 16.39
C ALA A 77 0.09 26.64 15.60
N ASP A 78 -0.28 27.25 14.47
CA ASP A 78 -1.32 26.73 13.56
C ASP A 78 -0.76 25.71 12.56
N LEU A 79 0.41 25.96 12.00
CA LEU A 79 0.98 25.11 10.96
C LEU A 79 1.45 23.74 11.48
N LEU A 80 1.98 23.64 12.69
CA LEU A 80 2.48 22.38 13.23
C LEU A 80 1.40 21.30 13.36
N PRO A 81 0.22 21.58 13.96
CA PRO A 81 -0.87 20.60 14.01
C PRO A 81 -1.42 20.25 12.64
N ARG A 82 -1.48 21.22 11.72
CA ARG A 82 -1.93 21.00 10.35
C ARG A 82 -0.96 20.11 9.59
N ASN A 83 0.34 20.32 9.72
CA ASN A 83 1.36 19.49 9.13
C ASN A 83 1.26 18.03 9.62
N LEU A 84 1.10 17.82 10.92
CA LEU A 84 0.89 16.49 11.50
C LEU A 84 -0.33 15.79 10.90
N THR A 85 -1.43 16.49 10.76
CA THR A 85 -2.66 15.97 10.14
C THR A 85 -2.43 15.56 8.69
N VAL A 86 -1.73 16.37 7.92
CA VAL A 86 -1.39 16.09 6.52
C VAL A 86 -0.46 14.87 6.40
N GLN A 87 0.53 14.75 7.29
CA GLN A 87 1.43 13.59 7.31
C GLN A 87 0.69 12.29 7.62
N ILE A 88 -0.20 12.29 8.62
CA ILE A 88 -1.03 11.11 8.95
C ILE A 88 -1.94 10.75 7.77
N PHE A 89 -2.58 11.74 7.16
CA PHE A 89 -3.44 11.52 5.99
C PHE A 89 -2.66 10.90 4.81
N ARG A 90 -1.47 11.42 4.53
CA ARG A 90 -0.58 10.88 3.52
C ARG A 90 -0.22 9.41 3.80
N VAL A 91 0.14 9.09 5.02
CA VAL A 91 0.46 7.73 5.44
C VAL A 91 -0.70 6.77 5.22
N LEU A 92 -1.93 7.19 5.55
CA LEU A 92 -3.13 6.38 5.31
C LEU A 92 -3.37 6.14 3.82
N LEU A 93 -3.20 7.16 2.98
CA LEU A 93 -3.34 7.03 1.54
C LEU A 93 -2.27 6.10 0.94
N GLU A 94 -1.00 6.24 1.35
CA GLU A 94 0.09 5.39 0.89
C GLU A 94 -0.13 3.93 1.30
N ASN A 95 -0.60 3.69 2.53
CA ASN A 95 -0.92 2.35 3.00
C ASN A 95 -2.10 1.73 2.24
N ALA A 96 -3.15 2.49 1.98
CA ALA A 96 -4.29 2.04 1.18
C ALA A 96 -3.87 1.73 -0.27
N ALA A 97 -3.07 2.59 -0.89
CA ALA A 97 -2.54 2.36 -2.23
C ALA A 97 -1.66 1.10 -2.29
N SER A 98 -0.83 0.88 -1.27
CA SER A 98 0.01 -0.33 -1.15
C SER A 98 -0.83 -1.59 -1.01
N PHE A 99 -1.90 -1.54 -0.22
CA PHE A 99 -2.82 -2.66 -0.05
C PHE A 99 -3.50 -3.04 -1.37
N TYR A 100 -4.11 -2.08 -2.07
CA TYR A 100 -4.78 -2.33 -3.34
C TYR A 100 -3.80 -2.71 -4.45
N GLY A 101 -2.59 -2.14 -4.47
CA GLY A 101 -1.54 -2.51 -5.41
C GLY A 101 -1.10 -3.96 -5.25
N SER A 102 -0.86 -4.43 -4.03
CA SER A 102 -0.51 -5.82 -3.76
C SER A 102 -1.67 -6.78 -4.06
N GLN A 103 -2.89 -6.39 -3.75
CA GLN A 103 -4.09 -7.16 -4.09
C GLN A 103 -4.23 -7.34 -5.60
N MET A 104 -4.04 -6.27 -6.38
CA MET A 104 -4.09 -6.31 -7.84
C MET A 104 -3.04 -7.30 -8.40
N THR A 105 -1.80 -7.22 -7.91
CA THR A 105 -0.71 -8.12 -8.34
C THR A 105 -0.99 -9.58 -7.98
N ALA A 106 -1.53 -9.83 -6.78
CA ALA A 106 -1.91 -11.16 -6.34
C ALA A 106 -3.04 -11.75 -7.20
N MET A 107 -4.07 -10.95 -7.50
CA MET A 107 -5.20 -11.37 -8.34
C MET A 107 -4.78 -11.63 -9.80
N ASP A 108 -3.89 -10.82 -10.36
CA ASP A 108 -3.35 -11.04 -11.69
C ASP A 108 -2.55 -12.36 -11.75
N SER A 109 -1.75 -12.64 -10.74
CA SER A 109 -1.02 -13.91 -10.62
C SER A 109 -1.99 -15.09 -10.44
N ALA A 110 -3.03 -14.95 -9.65
CA ALA A 110 -4.08 -15.96 -9.46
C ALA A 110 -4.82 -16.24 -10.78
N ALA A 111 -5.16 -15.20 -11.54
CA ALA A 111 -5.84 -15.34 -12.84
C ALA A 111 -4.96 -16.08 -13.85
N ARG A 112 -3.66 -15.79 -13.91
CA ARG A 112 -2.72 -16.52 -14.77
C ARG A 112 -2.62 -17.99 -14.37
N ASN A 113 -2.43 -18.27 -13.09
CA ASN A 113 -2.35 -19.64 -12.57
C ASN A 113 -3.65 -20.43 -12.85
N ALA A 114 -4.81 -19.79 -12.67
CA ALA A 114 -6.10 -20.42 -13.00
C ALA A 114 -6.20 -20.77 -14.50
N GLY A 115 -5.74 -19.88 -15.38
CA GLY A 115 -5.69 -20.14 -16.81
C GLY A 115 -4.82 -21.36 -17.16
N ASP A 116 -3.68 -21.53 -16.53
CA ASP A 116 -2.79 -22.66 -16.75
C ASP A 116 -3.38 -23.97 -16.19
N VAL A 117 -4.04 -23.93 -15.05
CA VAL A 117 -4.78 -25.08 -14.50
C VAL A 117 -5.91 -25.50 -15.45
N ILE A 118 -6.68 -24.57 -15.98
CA ILE A 118 -7.77 -24.84 -16.94
C ILE A 118 -7.19 -25.53 -18.18
N LYS A 119 -6.11 -25.03 -18.76
CA LYS A 119 -5.46 -25.67 -19.93
C LYS A 119 -5.03 -27.08 -19.61
N LYS A 120 -4.40 -27.31 -18.46
CA LYS A 120 -3.94 -28.64 -18.02
C LYS A 120 -5.11 -29.60 -17.84
N LEU A 121 -6.18 -29.17 -17.19
CA LEU A 121 -7.38 -29.98 -16.98
C LEU A 121 -8.10 -30.29 -18.29
N THR A 122 -8.20 -29.34 -19.21
CA THR A 122 -8.79 -29.55 -20.54
C THR A 122 -8.02 -30.62 -21.32
N LEU A 123 -6.68 -30.57 -21.26
CA LEU A 123 -5.84 -31.56 -21.92
C LEU A 123 -6.00 -32.96 -21.30
N GLN A 124 -6.10 -33.05 -19.99
CA GLN A 124 -6.35 -34.27 -19.26
C GLN A 124 -7.74 -34.86 -19.58
N MET A 125 -8.76 -34.02 -19.61
CA MET A 125 -10.13 -34.39 -19.97
C MET A 125 -10.19 -34.93 -21.41
N ASN A 126 -9.56 -34.27 -22.38
CA ASN A 126 -9.51 -34.72 -23.75
C ASN A 126 -8.79 -36.08 -23.88
N ARG A 127 -7.67 -36.30 -23.17
CA ARG A 127 -6.98 -37.60 -23.13
C ARG A 127 -7.84 -38.69 -22.52
N SER A 128 -8.53 -38.41 -21.41
CA SER A 128 -9.42 -39.34 -20.76
C SER A 128 -10.59 -39.75 -21.69
N ARG A 129 -11.18 -38.76 -22.37
CA ARG A 129 -12.25 -38.98 -23.34
C ARG A 129 -11.78 -39.88 -24.49
N GLN A 130 -10.60 -39.59 -25.08
CA GLN A 130 -10.03 -40.40 -26.14
C GLN A 130 -9.76 -41.85 -25.67
N ALA A 131 -9.21 -42.03 -24.46
CA ALA A 131 -9.00 -43.33 -23.88
C ALA A 131 -10.30 -44.13 -23.69
N SER A 132 -11.36 -43.45 -23.22
CA SER A 132 -12.69 -44.07 -23.06
C SER A 132 -13.26 -44.53 -24.42
N ILE A 133 -13.24 -43.65 -25.42
CA ILE A 133 -13.72 -43.97 -26.78
C ILE A 133 -12.91 -45.14 -27.35
N THR A 134 -11.59 -45.14 -27.20
CA THR A 134 -10.73 -46.24 -27.69
C THR A 134 -11.06 -47.53 -26.98
N LYS A 135 -11.30 -47.50 -25.67
CA LYS A 135 -11.68 -48.69 -24.91
C LYS A 135 -13.04 -49.27 -25.39
N GLU A 136 -14.03 -48.40 -25.55
CA GLU A 136 -15.35 -48.82 -26.07
C GLU A 136 -15.25 -49.41 -27.47
N LEU A 137 -14.44 -48.84 -28.38
CA LEU A 137 -14.18 -49.36 -29.69
C LEU A 137 -13.56 -50.79 -29.66
N ILE A 138 -12.57 -50.98 -28.79
CA ILE A 138 -11.89 -52.27 -28.59
C ILE A 138 -12.93 -53.31 -28.08
N GLU A 139 -13.73 -52.94 -27.11
CA GLU A 139 -14.78 -53.82 -26.57
C GLU A 139 -15.81 -54.22 -27.65
N ILE A 140 -16.20 -53.31 -28.52
CA ILE A 140 -17.11 -53.61 -29.64
C ILE A 140 -16.46 -54.54 -30.65
N ILE A 141 -15.20 -54.30 -31.04
CA ILE A 141 -14.46 -55.14 -31.99
C ILE A 141 -14.26 -56.55 -31.43
N SER A 142 -13.83 -56.65 -30.16
CA SER A 142 -13.63 -57.96 -29.49
C SER A 142 -14.96 -58.75 -29.35
N GLY A 143 -16.06 -58.05 -29.12
CA GLY A 143 -17.40 -58.66 -29.08
C GLY A 143 -17.86 -59.14 -30.45
N ALA A 144 -17.49 -58.48 -31.53
CA ALA A 144 -17.80 -58.87 -32.90
C ALA A 144 -16.94 -60.04 -33.41
N GLU A 145 -15.72 -60.20 -32.92
CA GLU A 145 -14.86 -61.36 -33.25
C GLU A 145 -15.25 -62.64 -32.46
N ALA A 146 -16.02 -62.52 -31.40
CA ALA A 146 -16.42 -63.66 -30.54
C ALA A 146 -17.74 -64.32 -30.99
N VAL A 147 -18.34 -63.86 -32.08
CA VAL A 147 -19.50 -64.46 -32.75
C VAL A 147 -19.08 -65.10 -34.06
#